data_371e6b74bf459b0522643d17e7f9b4fb
#
_entry.id   371e6b74bf459b0522643d17e7f9b4fb
#
_cell.length_a   1.000
_cell.length_b   1.000
_cell.length_c   1.000
_cell.angle_alpha   90.00
_cell.angle_beta   90.00
_cell.angle_gamma   90.00
#
_symmetry.space_group_name_H-M   'P 1'
#
loop_
_entity.id
_entity.type
_entity.pdbx_description
1 polymer ?
#
loop_
_entity_poly.entity_id
_entity_poly.type
_entity_poly.pdbx_seq_one_letter_code
_entity_poly.pdbx_strand_id
1 'polypeptide(L)'
;MAGHREQRFDLSAAKATASVVAGEWGLELGEPFALSYVSYVAPAGHAVLKVAWEGDTESLHEGDALELWEGDGAVRLLRRSACALLVERAVPGDDLSALPEDEATAIAVDVASRLWRRVGSPFRPVAPEVQRWLDTAAGEGSELVPLARELLAELHPGTEWLVHGDFHHHNILRLGDRFVAIDPKPYLADREYDVPSFLWNPRSNRMEDREKTELRIAAFVAAGLDDLRIRAWTVIRGAYLRPEYAERIRALFEPR
;
A
#
# COMPACT_ATOMS: atom_id res chain seq x y z
N MET A 1 -7.91 0.09 -11.72
CA MET A 1 -6.76 0.15 -12.68
C MET A 1 -7.14 0.56 -14.10
N ALA A 2 -8.24 1.23 -14.35
CA ALA A 2 -8.68 1.56 -15.72
C ALA A 2 -8.59 3.03 -16.11
N GLY A 3 -8.31 3.96 -15.23
CA GLY A 3 -8.23 5.40 -15.56
C GLY A 3 -6.89 5.92 -16.09
N HIS A 4 -5.81 5.14 -16.06
CA HIS A 4 -4.46 5.58 -16.49
C HIS A 4 -3.85 4.73 -17.60
N ARG A 5 -4.66 4.06 -18.42
CA ARG A 5 -4.18 3.20 -19.52
C ARG A 5 -3.58 3.92 -20.72
N GLU A 6 -3.60 5.22 -20.83
CA GLU A 6 -3.09 5.92 -22.01
C GLU A 6 -1.60 6.31 -21.94
N GLN A 7 -1.01 6.41 -20.76
CA GLN A 7 0.45 6.57 -20.65
C GLN A 7 1.06 5.27 -20.12
N ARG A 8 1.57 4.45 -21.04
CA ARG A 8 2.33 3.26 -20.67
C ARG A 8 3.62 3.67 -19.97
N PHE A 9 3.87 3.07 -18.78
CA PHE A 9 5.17 3.12 -18.13
C PHE A 9 6.27 2.77 -19.15
N ASP A 10 7.14 3.74 -19.42
CA ASP A 10 8.29 3.52 -20.30
C ASP A 10 9.47 3.01 -19.47
N LEU A 11 9.60 1.69 -19.42
CA LEU A 11 10.70 1.03 -18.71
C LEU A 11 12.07 1.47 -19.25
N SER A 12 12.18 1.77 -20.55
CA SER A 12 13.45 2.18 -21.16
C SER A 12 13.86 3.57 -20.68
N ALA A 13 12.91 4.51 -20.59
CA ALA A 13 13.13 5.84 -20.04
C ALA A 13 13.50 5.78 -18.54
N ALA A 14 12.76 4.97 -17.75
CA ALA A 14 13.05 4.79 -16.33
C ALA A 14 14.44 4.15 -16.09
N LYS A 15 14.84 3.18 -16.92
CA LYS A 15 16.18 2.58 -16.88
C LYS A 15 17.27 3.58 -17.25
N ALA A 16 17.04 4.43 -18.24
CA ALA A 16 17.98 5.48 -18.62
C ALA A 16 18.18 6.48 -17.46
N THR A 17 17.08 6.95 -16.86
CA THR A 17 17.10 7.80 -15.67
C THR A 17 17.85 7.12 -14.51
N ALA A 18 17.57 5.85 -14.24
CA ALA A 18 18.26 5.10 -13.20
C ALA A 18 19.78 5.01 -13.43
N SER A 19 20.20 4.85 -14.68
CA SER A 19 21.64 4.83 -15.03
C SER A 19 22.33 6.18 -14.80
N VAL A 20 21.66 7.28 -15.11
CA VAL A 20 22.17 8.64 -14.83
C VAL A 20 22.28 8.87 -13.33
N VAL A 21 21.22 8.60 -12.58
CA VAL A 21 21.19 8.76 -11.12
C VAL A 21 22.24 7.87 -10.45
N ALA A 22 22.38 6.63 -10.91
CA ALA A 22 23.41 5.71 -10.38
C ALA A 22 24.83 6.26 -10.60
N GLY A 23 25.12 6.82 -11.79
CA GLY A 23 26.40 7.49 -12.07
C GLY A 23 26.65 8.68 -11.15
N GLU A 24 25.65 9.57 -10.96
CA GLU A 24 25.74 10.73 -10.08
C GLU A 24 25.92 10.35 -8.58
N TRP A 25 25.35 9.22 -8.19
CA TRP A 25 25.41 8.75 -6.81
C TRP A 25 26.53 7.76 -6.52
N GLY A 26 27.29 7.36 -7.55
CA GLY A 26 28.39 6.39 -7.43
C GLY A 26 27.88 4.99 -7.08
N LEU A 27 26.76 4.57 -7.65
CA LEU A 27 26.12 3.28 -7.38
C LEU A 27 26.42 2.28 -8.51
N GLU A 28 26.66 1.03 -8.13
CA GLU A 28 26.66 -0.12 -9.03
C GLU A 28 25.31 -0.82 -8.91
N LEU A 29 24.51 -0.82 -10.00
CA LEU A 29 23.19 -1.44 -10.03
C LEU A 29 23.31 -2.92 -10.38
N GLY A 30 22.61 -3.77 -9.64
CA GLY A 30 22.38 -5.16 -9.99
C GLY A 30 21.19 -5.31 -10.95
N GLU A 31 20.81 -6.57 -11.21
CA GLU A 31 19.64 -6.87 -12.04
C GLU A 31 18.35 -6.30 -11.39
N PRO A 32 17.50 -5.61 -12.16
CA PRO A 32 16.30 -5.02 -11.63
C PRO A 32 15.29 -6.09 -11.15
N PHE A 33 14.51 -5.76 -10.14
CA PHE A 33 13.43 -6.61 -9.68
C PHE A 33 12.27 -6.65 -10.70
N ALA A 34 11.79 -7.84 -11.02
CA ALA A 34 10.82 -8.07 -12.10
C ALA A 34 9.37 -7.64 -11.78
N LEU A 35 9.09 -7.23 -10.54
CA LEU A 35 7.73 -7.08 -10.03
C LEU A 35 7.18 -5.65 -10.01
N SER A 36 7.94 -4.66 -10.49
CA SER A 36 7.47 -3.28 -10.50
C SER A 36 6.76 -2.94 -11.82
N TYR A 37 5.54 -2.37 -11.70
CA TYR A 37 4.71 -1.99 -12.85
C TYR A 37 4.74 -0.50 -13.18
N VAL A 38 5.20 0.33 -12.23
CA VAL A 38 5.15 1.81 -12.31
C VAL A 38 6.47 2.48 -11.92
N SER A 39 7.51 1.70 -11.68
CA SER A 39 8.83 2.20 -11.31
C SER A 39 9.93 1.25 -11.76
N TYR A 40 11.13 1.76 -12.00
CA TYR A 40 12.33 0.94 -12.13
C TYR A 40 12.93 0.75 -10.74
N VAL A 41 13.14 -0.50 -10.33
CA VAL A 41 13.66 -0.84 -9.00
C VAL A 41 14.83 -1.82 -9.15
N ALA A 42 16.01 -1.45 -8.68
CA ALA A 42 17.21 -2.29 -8.77
C ALA A 42 18.01 -2.26 -7.47
N PRO A 43 18.66 -3.38 -7.09
CA PRO A 43 19.56 -3.41 -5.95
C PRO A 43 20.85 -2.63 -6.27
N ALA A 44 21.37 -1.94 -5.25
CA ALA A 44 22.63 -1.20 -5.29
C ALA A 44 23.44 -1.53 -4.00
N GLY A 45 24.07 -2.69 -3.96
CA GLY A 45 24.74 -3.21 -2.76
C GLY A 45 23.77 -3.44 -1.60
N HIS A 46 23.94 -2.70 -0.50
CA HIS A 46 23.06 -2.73 0.69
C HIS A 46 21.83 -1.82 0.57
N ALA A 47 21.64 -1.20 -0.57
CA ALA A 47 20.51 -0.31 -0.86
C ALA A 47 19.70 -0.82 -2.06
N VAL A 48 18.57 -0.16 -2.31
CA VAL A 48 17.74 -0.32 -3.50
C VAL A 48 17.51 1.07 -4.09
N LEU A 49 17.79 1.21 -5.38
CA LEU A 49 17.43 2.39 -6.16
C LEU A 49 16.05 2.18 -6.76
N LYS A 50 15.12 3.11 -6.49
CA LYS A 50 13.80 3.20 -7.09
C LYS A 50 13.70 4.49 -7.89
N VAL A 51 13.31 4.37 -9.16
CA VAL A 51 13.01 5.51 -10.04
C VAL A 51 11.54 5.44 -10.39
N ALA A 52 10.76 6.39 -9.85
CA ALA A 52 9.33 6.46 -10.09
C ALA A 52 9.03 6.95 -11.52
N TRP A 53 7.91 6.53 -12.06
CA TRP A 53 7.35 7.10 -13.27
C TRP A 53 6.72 8.46 -12.97
N GLU A 54 6.96 9.46 -13.83
CA GLU A 54 6.44 10.82 -13.66
C GLU A 54 4.90 10.90 -13.58
N GLY A 55 4.20 9.91 -14.15
CA GLY A 55 2.74 9.79 -14.07
C GLY A 55 2.21 9.10 -12.80
N ASP A 56 3.07 8.58 -11.93
CA ASP A 56 2.66 7.96 -10.68
C ASP A 56 2.41 9.02 -9.60
N THR A 57 1.17 9.51 -9.56
CA THR A 57 0.75 10.48 -8.56
C THR A 57 0.44 9.88 -7.18
N GLU A 58 0.32 8.56 -7.08
CA GLU A 58 0.03 7.88 -5.81
C GLU A 58 1.30 7.82 -4.93
N SER A 59 2.47 7.64 -5.54
CA SER A 59 3.77 7.62 -4.83
C SER A 59 4.40 9.01 -4.65
N LEU A 60 3.68 10.10 -4.95
CA LEU A 60 4.23 11.47 -4.93
C LEU A 60 4.95 11.82 -3.62
N HIS A 61 4.44 11.36 -2.49
CA HIS A 61 4.97 11.66 -1.16
C HIS A 61 5.67 10.43 -0.51
N GLU A 62 6.07 9.43 -1.29
CA GLU A 62 6.78 8.25 -0.78
C GLU A 62 8.05 8.64 -0.02
N GLY A 63 8.88 9.52 -0.61
CA GLY A 63 10.10 10.00 0.04
C GLY A 63 9.84 10.76 1.34
N ASP A 64 8.78 11.58 1.39
CA ASP A 64 8.41 12.32 2.60
C ASP A 64 7.94 11.38 3.72
N ALA A 65 7.19 10.32 3.38
CA ALA A 65 6.75 9.32 4.35
C ALA A 65 7.92 8.51 4.91
N LEU A 66 8.83 8.04 4.04
CA LEU A 66 10.02 7.31 4.46
C LEU A 66 10.96 8.17 5.34
N GLU A 67 11.10 9.47 5.05
CA GLU A 67 11.82 10.41 5.91
C GLU A 67 11.18 10.51 7.30
N LEU A 68 9.85 10.65 7.34
CA LEU A 68 9.10 10.76 8.60
C LEU A 68 9.21 9.51 9.47
N TRP A 69 9.16 8.33 8.85
CA TRP A 69 9.26 7.05 9.57
C TRP A 69 10.68 6.72 10.04
N GLU A 70 11.71 7.26 9.39
CA GLU A 70 13.13 7.09 9.78
C GLU A 70 13.57 5.63 10.01
N GLY A 71 12.95 4.69 9.31
CA GLY A 71 13.19 3.25 9.47
C GLY A 71 12.37 2.58 10.58
N ASP A 72 11.47 3.30 11.26
CA ASP A 72 10.56 2.74 12.24
C ASP A 72 9.26 2.28 11.56
N GLY A 73 9.14 0.98 11.35
CA GLY A 73 8.04 0.34 10.63
C GLY A 73 8.21 0.30 9.09
N ALA A 74 9.07 1.10 8.49
CA ALA A 74 9.40 1.09 7.06
C ALA A 74 10.91 0.99 6.81
N VAL A 75 11.32 0.71 5.58
CA VAL A 75 12.72 0.81 5.17
C VAL A 75 13.21 2.26 5.31
N ARG A 76 14.49 2.43 5.64
CA ARG A 76 15.08 3.75 5.78
C ARG A 76 15.33 4.39 4.41
N LEU A 77 14.97 5.66 4.26
CA LEU A 77 15.42 6.49 3.15
C LEU A 77 16.89 6.87 3.35
N LEU A 78 17.74 6.58 2.37
CA LEU A 78 19.16 6.87 2.42
C LEU A 78 19.52 8.12 1.62
N ARG A 79 18.86 8.31 0.47
CA ARG A 79 19.02 9.47 -0.41
C ARG A 79 17.79 9.66 -1.28
N ARG A 80 17.50 10.90 -1.66
CA ARG A 80 16.45 11.20 -2.65
C ARG A 80 16.84 12.31 -3.61
N SER A 81 16.21 12.27 -4.79
CA SER A 81 16.15 13.37 -5.76
C SER A 81 14.69 13.55 -6.22
N ALA A 82 14.46 14.43 -7.18
CA ALA A 82 13.10 14.67 -7.70
C ALA A 82 12.44 13.42 -8.31
N CYS A 83 13.23 12.48 -8.86
CA CYS A 83 12.72 11.30 -9.58
C CYS A 83 13.18 9.96 -9.02
N ALA A 84 14.03 9.95 -7.98
CA ALA A 84 14.62 8.72 -7.48
C ALA A 84 14.75 8.71 -5.95
N LEU A 85 14.57 7.52 -5.40
CA LEU A 85 14.79 7.20 -3.99
C LEU A 85 15.86 6.10 -3.88
N LEU A 86 16.79 6.27 -2.95
CA LEU A 86 17.70 5.23 -2.51
C LEU A 86 17.27 4.82 -1.11
N VAL A 87 16.81 3.59 -0.96
CA VAL A 87 16.30 3.06 0.31
C VAL A 87 17.14 1.90 0.81
N GLU A 88 17.07 1.62 2.10
CA GLU A 88 17.68 0.45 2.73
C GLU A 88 17.17 -0.83 2.06
N ARG A 89 18.09 -1.76 1.76
CA ARG A 89 17.70 -3.05 1.17
C ARG A 89 17.32 -4.02 2.27
N ALA A 90 16.09 -4.52 2.23
CA ALA A 90 15.66 -5.61 3.10
C ALA A 90 16.40 -6.90 2.72
N VAL A 91 17.08 -7.49 3.70
CA VAL A 91 17.80 -8.78 3.57
C VAL A 91 17.47 -9.61 4.81
N PRO A 92 16.95 -10.83 4.66
CA PRO A 92 16.83 -11.64 3.45
C PRO A 92 15.76 -11.15 2.44
N GLY A 93 14.77 -10.34 2.85
CA GLY A 93 13.77 -9.77 1.96
C GLY A 93 12.56 -10.67 1.71
N ASP A 94 12.41 -11.75 2.50
CA ASP A 94 11.21 -12.58 2.45
C ASP A 94 10.00 -11.77 2.90
N ASP A 95 8.87 -11.92 2.21
CA ASP A 95 7.63 -11.26 2.56
C ASP A 95 6.74 -12.10 3.50
N LEU A 96 5.64 -11.53 3.98
CA LEU A 96 4.74 -12.23 4.91
C LEU A 96 3.97 -13.39 4.28
N SER A 97 3.93 -13.53 2.96
CA SER A 97 3.09 -14.54 2.29
C SER A 97 3.52 -15.98 2.54
N ALA A 98 4.77 -16.20 2.97
CA ALA A 98 5.32 -17.50 3.29
C ALA A 98 5.16 -17.90 4.78
N LEU A 99 4.70 -16.98 5.63
CA LEU A 99 4.54 -17.23 7.07
C LEU A 99 3.18 -17.85 7.40
N PRO A 100 3.08 -18.53 8.56
CA PRO A 100 1.79 -18.89 9.15
C PRO A 100 0.89 -17.65 9.30
N GLU A 101 -0.42 -17.85 9.14
CA GLU A 101 -1.41 -16.78 9.07
C GLU A 101 -1.45 -15.88 10.31
N ASP A 102 -1.40 -16.49 11.49
CA ASP A 102 -1.41 -15.80 12.78
C ASP A 102 -0.13 -14.99 13.00
N GLU A 103 1.02 -15.53 12.62
CA GLU A 103 2.31 -14.86 12.68
C GLU A 103 2.36 -13.67 11.71
N ALA A 104 1.95 -13.89 10.45
CA ALA A 104 1.88 -12.83 9.43
C ALA A 104 0.97 -11.68 9.87
N THR A 105 -0.19 -12.00 10.44
CA THR A 105 -1.16 -11.01 10.93
C THR A 105 -0.61 -10.22 12.12
N ALA A 106 0.02 -10.90 13.09
CA ALA A 106 0.61 -10.23 14.25
C ALA A 106 1.74 -9.27 13.84
N ILE A 107 2.61 -9.69 12.91
CA ILE A 107 3.66 -8.83 12.35
C ILE A 107 3.06 -7.63 11.60
N ALA A 108 2.03 -7.85 10.79
CA ALA A 108 1.38 -6.77 10.06
C ALA A 108 0.79 -5.72 11.01
N VAL A 109 0.12 -6.13 12.09
CA VAL A 109 -0.41 -5.23 13.12
C VAL A 109 0.70 -4.42 13.79
N ASP A 110 1.82 -5.07 14.15
CA ASP A 110 2.97 -4.40 14.75
C ASP A 110 3.58 -3.35 13.80
N VAL A 111 3.84 -3.73 12.55
CA VAL A 111 4.38 -2.81 11.53
C VAL A 111 3.44 -1.65 11.28
N ALA A 112 2.15 -1.90 11.05
CA ALA A 112 1.15 -0.85 10.80
C ALA A 112 1.05 0.14 11.97
N SER A 113 1.11 -0.36 13.21
CA SER A 113 1.04 0.49 14.42
C SER A 113 2.20 1.48 14.52
N ARG A 114 3.35 1.17 13.96
CA ARG A 114 4.51 2.10 13.87
C ARG A 114 4.37 3.10 12.75
N LEU A 115 3.67 2.74 11.65
CA LEU A 115 3.49 3.61 10.49
C LEU A 115 2.44 4.69 10.73
N TRP A 116 1.38 4.39 11.50
CA TRP A 116 0.30 5.34 11.74
C TRP A 116 0.75 6.47 12.64
N ARG A 117 0.96 7.65 12.05
CA ARG A 117 1.38 8.86 12.75
C ARG A 117 0.44 10.02 12.45
N ARG A 118 0.16 10.85 13.44
CA ARG A 118 -0.60 12.09 13.21
C ARG A 118 0.29 13.13 12.57
N VAL A 119 -0.08 13.54 11.38
CA VAL A 119 0.68 14.49 10.57
C VAL A 119 -0.26 15.34 9.73
N GLY A 120 0.32 16.30 8.99
CA GLY A 120 -0.39 17.15 8.04
C GLY A 120 0.36 17.24 6.71
N SER A 121 0.59 18.47 6.23
CA SER A 121 1.40 18.71 5.02
C SER A 121 2.76 17.97 5.09
N PRO A 122 3.26 17.44 3.96
CA PRO A 122 2.76 17.65 2.59
C PRO A 122 1.71 16.63 2.12
N PHE A 123 1.29 15.71 2.97
CA PHE A 123 0.41 14.61 2.60
C PHE A 123 -1.02 15.08 2.25
N ARG A 124 -1.65 14.38 1.32
CA ARG A 124 -2.98 14.71 0.80
C ARG A 124 -4.06 13.84 1.46
N PRO A 125 -5.25 14.39 1.75
CA PRO A 125 -6.40 13.56 2.12
C PRO A 125 -6.74 12.54 1.03
N VAL A 126 -7.07 11.31 1.43
CA VAL A 126 -7.42 10.24 0.48
C VAL A 126 -8.82 10.40 -0.12
N ALA A 127 -9.75 11.03 0.58
CA ALA A 127 -11.16 11.08 0.17
C ALA A 127 -11.40 11.63 -1.25
N PRO A 128 -10.76 12.71 -1.73
CA PRO A 128 -10.91 13.18 -3.11
C PRO A 128 -10.42 12.15 -4.15
N GLU A 129 -9.37 11.40 -3.84
CA GLU A 129 -8.85 10.35 -4.71
C GLU A 129 -9.85 9.18 -4.79
N VAL A 130 -10.35 8.73 -3.63
CA VAL A 130 -11.36 7.67 -3.53
C VAL A 130 -12.59 8.01 -4.36
N GLN A 131 -13.08 9.27 -4.29
CA GLN A 131 -14.22 9.69 -5.10
C GLN A 131 -13.95 9.51 -6.60
N ARG A 132 -12.78 9.93 -7.08
CA ARG A 132 -12.38 9.75 -8.49
C ARG A 132 -12.27 8.28 -8.89
N TRP A 133 -11.71 7.43 -8.03
CA TRP A 133 -11.63 5.98 -8.29
C TRP A 133 -13.02 5.32 -8.31
N LEU A 134 -13.93 5.75 -7.44
CA LEU A 134 -15.32 5.28 -7.46
C LEU A 134 -16.06 5.73 -8.72
N ASP A 135 -15.81 6.93 -9.23
CA ASP A 135 -16.41 7.42 -10.48
C ASP A 135 -15.93 6.57 -11.68
N THR A 136 -14.64 6.22 -11.71
CA THR A 136 -14.08 5.29 -12.71
C THR A 136 -14.71 3.89 -12.59
N ALA A 137 -14.76 3.34 -11.38
CA ALA A 137 -15.33 2.01 -11.13
C ALA A 137 -16.83 1.93 -11.46
N ALA A 138 -17.57 3.04 -11.29
CA ALA A 138 -18.96 3.14 -11.72
C ALA A 138 -19.10 3.01 -13.25
N GLY A 139 -18.21 3.67 -14.00
CA GLY A 139 -18.13 3.54 -15.46
C GLY A 139 -17.76 2.14 -15.93
N GLU A 140 -17.09 1.36 -15.10
CA GLU A 140 -16.71 -0.04 -15.36
C GLU A 140 -17.77 -1.05 -14.86
N GLY A 141 -18.85 -0.59 -14.26
CA GLY A 141 -19.98 -1.42 -13.82
C GLY A 141 -19.75 -2.14 -12.49
N SER A 142 -18.91 -1.64 -11.60
CA SER A 142 -18.71 -2.24 -10.28
C SER A 142 -19.99 -2.13 -9.44
N GLU A 143 -20.52 -3.28 -9.02
CA GLU A 143 -21.75 -3.39 -8.23
C GLU A 143 -21.63 -2.87 -6.79
N LEU A 144 -20.40 -2.68 -6.29
CA LEU A 144 -20.16 -2.14 -4.94
C LEU A 144 -20.25 -0.62 -4.88
N VAL A 145 -20.19 0.09 -6.01
CA VAL A 145 -20.08 1.55 -6.03
C VAL A 145 -21.26 2.25 -5.30
N PRO A 146 -22.54 1.87 -5.45
CA PRO A 146 -23.61 2.52 -4.72
C PRO A 146 -23.40 2.45 -3.20
N LEU A 147 -23.16 1.26 -2.66
CA LEU A 147 -22.89 1.04 -1.24
C LEU A 147 -21.61 1.75 -0.79
N ALA A 148 -20.55 1.72 -1.60
CA ALA A 148 -19.29 2.39 -1.30
C ALA A 148 -19.45 3.91 -1.15
N ARG A 149 -20.30 4.54 -1.97
CA ARG A 149 -20.58 5.99 -1.87
C ARG A 149 -21.38 6.34 -0.62
N GLU A 150 -22.38 5.52 -0.26
CA GLU A 150 -23.13 5.68 1.00
C GLU A 150 -22.18 5.59 2.20
N LEU A 151 -21.39 4.53 2.28
CA LEU A 151 -20.43 4.34 3.37
C LEU A 151 -19.38 5.45 3.42
N LEU A 152 -18.86 5.92 2.29
CA LEU A 152 -17.90 7.02 2.25
C LEU A 152 -18.48 8.31 2.82
N ALA A 153 -19.76 8.59 2.51
CA ALA A 153 -20.47 9.75 3.04
C ALA A 153 -20.71 9.64 4.56
N GLU A 154 -21.03 8.44 5.06
CA GLU A 154 -21.26 8.19 6.49
C GLU A 154 -19.97 8.18 7.32
N LEU A 155 -18.88 7.65 6.76
CA LEU A 155 -17.60 7.55 7.44
C LEU A 155 -17.02 8.91 7.82
N HIS A 156 -17.23 9.94 6.98
CA HIS A 156 -16.54 11.23 7.12
C HIS A 156 -15.02 11.00 7.33
N PRO A 157 -14.27 10.53 6.31
CA PRO A 157 -12.90 10.08 6.46
C PRO A 157 -12.02 11.10 7.17
N GLY A 158 -11.25 10.64 8.16
CA GLY A 158 -10.29 11.45 8.87
C GLY A 158 -9.13 11.92 7.96
N THR A 159 -8.45 12.98 8.40
CA THR A 159 -7.30 13.55 7.70
C THR A 159 -6.10 13.74 8.63
N GLU A 160 -6.07 12.99 9.72
CA GLU A 160 -5.07 13.18 10.78
C GLU A 160 -3.96 12.14 10.75
N TRP A 161 -4.24 10.94 10.18
CA TRP A 161 -3.29 9.85 10.21
C TRP A 161 -2.64 9.65 8.86
N LEU A 162 -1.31 9.56 8.86
CA LEU A 162 -0.56 9.04 7.72
C LEU A 162 -0.80 7.54 7.65
N VAL A 163 -1.23 7.06 6.49
CA VAL A 163 -1.39 5.65 6.17
C VAL A 163 -0.40 5.24 5.10
N HIS A 164 -0.10 3.94 5.05
CA HIS A 164 0.78 3.38 4.02
C HIS A 164 0.14 3.41 2.63
N GLY A 165 -1.18 3.21 2.55
CA GLY A 165 -1.98 3.27 1.32
C GLY A 165 -1.98 2.00 0.47
N ASP A 166 -0.93 1.19 0.51
CA ASP A 166 -0.84 -0.11 -0.17
C ASP A 166 -0.28 -1.19 0.76
N PHE A 167 -0.85 -1.30 1.96
CA PHE A 167 -0.38 -2.16 3.04
C PHE A 167 -0.83 -3.60 2.86
N HIS A 168 0.08 -4.49 2.47
CA HIS A 168 -0.22 -5.91 2.29
C HIS A 168 1.02 -6.80 2.42
N HIS A 169 0.83 -8.12 2.40
CA HIS A 169 1.85 -9.14 2.65
C HIS A 169 3.14 -8.95 1.85
N HIS A 170 3.04 -8.61 0.55
CA HIS A 170 4.21 -8.47 -0.32
C HIS A 170 4.96 -7.15 -0.13
N ASN A 171 4.34 -6.18 0.57
CA ASN A 171 4.95 -4.89 0.91
C ASN A 171 5.48 -4.85 2.34
N ILE A 172 5.56 -5.99 3.03
CA ILE A 172 6.15 -6.12 4.37
C ILE A 172 7.26 -7.17 4.27
N LEU A 173 8.50 -6.72 4.34
CA LEU A 173 9.67 -7.55 4.11
C LEU A 173 10.48 -7.77 5.38
N ARG A 174 11.13 -8.92 5.46
CA ARG A 174 12.08 -9.23 6.53
C ARG A 174 13.40 -8.49 6.32
N LEU A 175 13.81 -7.75 7.35
CA LEU A 175 15.08 -7.02 7.41
C LEU A 175 15.84 -7.45 8.68
N GLY A 176 16.78 -8.38 8.53
CA GLY A 176 17.43 -9.02 9.67
C GLY A 176 16.41 -9.74 10.56
N ASP A 177 16.30 -9.29 11.81
CA ASP A 177 15.39 -9.88 12.81
C ASP A 177 14.02 -9.17 12.91
N ARG A 178 13.76 -8.15 12.08
CA ARG A 178 12.53 -7.36 12.09
C ARG A 178 11.84 -7.41 10.74
N PHE A 179 10.59 -6.92 10.70
CA PHE A 179 9.85 -6.67 9.46
C PHE A 179 9.63 -5.18 9.26
N VAL A 180 9.65 -4.75 8.01
CA VAL A 180 9.51 -3.36 7.58
C VAL A 180 8.67 -3.25 6.33
N ALA A 181 7.89 -2.17 6.22
CA ALA A 181 7.12 -1.87 5.02
C ALA A 181 8.00 -1.24 3.93
N ILE A 182 7.59 -1.47 2.69
CA ILE A 182 8.17 -0.89 1.46
C ILE A 182 7.06 -0.37 0.55
N ASP A 183 7.41 0.47 -0.40
CA ASP A 183 6.54 0.93 -1.50
C ASP A 183 5.24 1.62 -1.01
N PRO A 184 5.32 2.60 -0.10
CA PRO A 184 4.13 3.29 0.37
C PRO A 184 3.52 4.18 -0.70
N LYS A 185 2.19 4.31 -0.65
CA LYS A 185 1.37 5.29 -1.37
C LYS A 185 0.66 6.18 -0.35
N PRO A 186 1.40 7.10 0.27
CA PRO A 186 0.98 7.74 1.50
C PRO A 186 -0.14 8.75 1.30
N TYR A 187 -1.15 8.65 2.17
CA TYR A 187 -2.29 9.57 2.26
C TYR A 187 -2.59 9.92 3.70
N LEU A 188 -3.37 10.97 3.89
CA LEU A 188 -4.06 11.25 5.16
C LEU A 188 -5.42 10.57 5.11
N ALA A 189 -5.67 9.67 6.05
CA ALA A 189 -6.90 8.88 6.13
C ALA A 189 -7.17 8.42 7.57
N ASP A 190 -8.21 7.58 7.72
CA ASP A 190 -8.36 6.72 8.89
C ASP A 190 -7.29 5.61 8.86
N ARG A 191 -6.86 5.12 10.00
CA ARG A 191 -5.92 3.99 10.10
C ARG A 191 -6.49 2.73 9.44
N GLU A 192 -7.79 2.55 9.53
CA GLU A 192 -8.54 1.44 8.95
C GLU A 192 -8.46 1.36 7.42
N TYR A 193 -8.05 2.46 6.75
CA TYR A 193 -7.80 2.49 5.30
C TYR A 193 -6.74 1.49 4.84
N ASP A 194 -5.73 1.18 5.66
CA ASP A 194 -4.66 0.23 5.30
C ASP A 194 -5.11 -1.23 5.34
N VAL A 195 -6.10 -1.56 6.18
CA VAL A 195 -6.48 -2.96 6.46
C VAL A 195 -7.01 -3.72 5.24
N PRO A 196 -7.88 -3.16 4.38
CA PRO A 196 -8.46 -3.88 3.25
C PRO A 196 -7.46 -4.58 2.35
N SER A 197 -6.33 -3.92 2.00
CA SER A 197 -5.31 -4.53 1.14
C SER A 197 -4.67 -5.76 1.78
N PHE A 198 -4.59 -5.81 3.10
CA PHE A 198 -4.13 -6.98 3.84
C PHE A 198 -5.18 -8.10 3.83
N LEU A 199 -6.48 -7.80 3.87
CA LEU A 199 -7.55 -8.80 3.91
C LEU A 199 -7.60 -9.64 2.63
N TRP A 200 -7.41 -9.06 1.44
CA TRP A 200 -7.48 -9.81 0.17
C TRP A 200 -6.11 -10.27 -0.38
N ASN A 201 -5.04 -10.02 0.34
CA ASN A 201 -3.72 -10.57 0.02
C ASN A 201 -3.32 -11.66 1.05
N PRO A 202 -2.35 -12.54 0.72
CA PRO A 202 -1.82 -12.71 -0.63
C PRO A 202 -2.90 -13.17 -1.61
N ARG A 203 -2.67 -13.03 -2.92
CA ARG A 203 -3.66 -13.37 -3.96
C ARG A 203 -4.16 -14.81 -3.90
N SER A 204 -3.43 -15.71 -3.27
CA SER A 204 -3.84 -17.09 -3.00
C SER A 204 -5.03 -17.19 -2.03
N ASN A 205 -5.23 -16.20 -1.17
CA ASN A 205 -6.34 -16.18 -0.22
C ASN A 205 -7.69 -15.77 -0.84
N ARG A 206 -7.71 -14.79 -1.73
CA ARG A 206 -8.90 -14.27 -2.47
C ARG A 206 -10.13 -13.99 -1.60
N MET A 207 -9.98 -13.84 -0.28
CA MET A 207 -11.08 -13.74 0.70
C MET A 207 -12.08 -14.92 0.62
N GLU A 208 -11.65 -16.11 0.18
CA GLU A 208 -12.50 -17.29 0.09
C GLU A 208 -12.79 -17.89 1.48
N ASP A 209 -11.87 -17.68 2.40
CA ASP A 209 -12.00 -18.09 3.79
C ASP A 209 -12.48 -16.91 4.64
N ARG A 210 -13.80 -16.90 4.92
CA ARG A 210 -14.43 -15.86 5.75
C ARG A 210 -13.89 -15.89 7.18
N GLU A 211 -13.66 -17.08 7.75
CA GLU A 211 -13.15 -17.20 9.12
C GLU A 211 -11.77 -16.56 9.25
N LYS A 212 -10.88 -16.84 8.30
CA LYS A 212 -9.57 -16.20 8.23
C LYS A 212 -9.68 -14.68 8.10
N THR A 213 -10.57 -14.17 7.24
CA THR A 213 -10.78 -12.73 7.07
C THR A 213 -11.25 -12.09 8.37
N GLU A 214 -12.17 -12.72 9.08
CA GLU A 214 -12.66 -12.24 10.38
C GLU A 214 -11.58 -12.29 11.47
N LEU A 215 -10.70 -13.31 11.49
CA LEU A 215 -9.57 -13.35 12.40
C LEU A 215 -8.58 -12.21 12.16
N ARG A 216 -8.31 -11.88 10.90
CA ARG A 216 -7.49 -10.71 10.54
C ARG A 216 -8.12 -9.41 11.03
N ILE A 217 -9.41 -9.20 10.77
CA ILE A 217 -10.15 -8.03 11.26
C ILE A 217 -10.06 -7.95 12.78
N ALA A 218 -10.32 -9.06 13.48
CA ALA A 218 -10.28 -9.11 14.94
C ALA A 218 -8.90 -8.74 15.51
N ALA A 219 -7.81 -9.12 14.84
CA ALA A 219 -6.46 -8.75 15.25
C ALA A 219 -6.23 -7.21 15.16
N PHE A 220 -6.68 -6.57 14.08
CA PHE A 220 -6.60 -5.11 13.96
C PHE A 220 -7.53 -4.39 14.95
N VAL A 221 -8.72 -4.93 15.22
CA VAL A 221 -9.64 -4.41 16.25
C VAL A 221 -9.01 -4.51 17.65
N ALA A 222 -8.34 -5.62 17.96
CA ALA A 222 -7.60 -5.78 19.22
C ALA A 222 -6.46 -4.75 19.37
N ALA A 223 -5.92 -4.26 18.25
CA ALA A 223 -4.93 -3.16 18.22
C ALA A 223 -5.56 -1.76 18.27
N GLY A 224 -6.87 -1.66 18.48
CA GLY A 224 -7.59 -0.40 18.69
C GLY A 224 -8.15 0.26 17.43
N LEU A 225 -8.39 -0.51 16.35
CA LEU A 225 -9.12 -0.05 15.19
C LEU A 225 -10.63 -0.32 15.36
N ASP A 226 -11.44 0.43 14.62
CA ASP A 226 -12.89 0.27 14.63
C ASP A 226 -13.34 -0.79 13.60
N ASP A 227 -14.07 -1.81 14.05
CA ASP A 227 -14.55 -2.92 13.21
C ASP A 227 -15.43 -2.44 12.06
N LEU A 228 -16.37 -1.53 12.33
CA LEU A 228 -17.28 -1.03 11.29
C LEU A 228 -16.52 -0.20 10.26
N ARG A 229 -15.55 0.59 10.68
CA ARG A 229 -14.71 1.38 9.78
C ARG A 229 -13.83 0.50 8.90
N ILE A 230 -13.25 -0.59 9.44
CA ILE A 230 -12.49 -1.58 8.65
C ILE A 230 -13.39 -2.16 7.55
N ARG A 231 -14.60 -2.60 7.89
CA ARG A 231 -15.55 -3.18 6.94
C ARG A 231 -15.99 -2.16 5.89
N ALA A 232 -16.31 -0.94 6.31
CA ALA A 232 -16.68 0.14 5.39
C ALA A 232 -15.55 0.45 4.40
N TRP A 233 -14.31 0.61 4.87
CA TRP A 233 -13.15 0.79 4.00
C TRP A 233 -12.91 -0.42 3.09
N THR A 234 -13.25 -1.64 3.54
CA THR A 234 -13.15 -2.84 2.69
C THR A 234 -14.13 -2.79 1.53
N VAL A 235 -15.38 -2.34 1.73
CA VAL A 235 -16.32 -2.11 0.63
C VAL A 235 -15.84 -0.99 -0.28
N ILE A 236 -15.46 0.15 0.29
CA ILE A 236 -15.07 1.34 -0.47
C ILE A 236 -13.89 1.02 -1.38
N ARG A 237 -12.81 0.45 -0.83
CA ARG A 237 -11.63 0.08 -1.61
C ARG A 237 -11.89 -1.09 -2.54
N GLY A 238 -12.69 -2.06 -2.11
CA GLY A 238 -13.09 -3.20 -2.92
C GLY A 238 -13.83 -2.81 -4.19
N ALA A 239 -14.63 -1.75 -4.14
CA ALA A 239 -15.40 -1.27 -5.29
C ALA A 239 -14.52 -0.92 -6.50
N TYR A 240 -13.30 -0.42 -6.30
CA TYR A 240 -12.38 -0.05 -7.39
C TYR A 240 -11.14 -0.93 -7.50
N LEU A 241 -10.76 -1.66 -6.45
CA LEU A 241 -9.58 -2.53 -6.48
C LEU A 241 -9.91 -4.01 -6.71
N ARG A 242 -11.08 -4.47 -6.23
CA ARG A 242 -11.48 -5.88 -6.21
C ARG A 242 -12.97 -6.06 -6.49
N PRO A 243 -13.51 -5.49 -7.60
CA PRO A 243 -14.92 -5.65 -7.92
C PRO A 243 -15.33 -7.13 -8.09
N GLU A 244 -14.38 -8.00 -8.46
CA GLU A 244 -14.57 -9.45 -8.56
C GLU A 244 -14.83 -10.15 -7.21
N TYR A 245 -14.61 -9.48 -6.08
CA TYR A 245 -14.88 -10.00 -4.73
C TYR A 245 -16.16 -9.42 -4.12
N ALA A 246 -17.02 -8.78 -4.91
CA ALA A 246 -18.19 -8.04 -4.42
C ALA A 246 -19.07 -8.85 -3.45
N GLU A 247 -19.40 -10.10 -3.78
CA GLU A 247 -20.22 -10.98 -2.90
C GLU A 247 -19.52 -11.24 -1.56
N ARG A 248 -18.23 -11.56 -1.59
CA ARG A 248 -17.45 -11.85 -0.38
C ARG A 248 -17.31 -10.62 0.51
N ILE A 249 -17.13 -9.45 -0.11
CA ILE A 249 -17.02 -8.17 0.60
C ILE A 249 -18.36 -7.81 1.24
N ARG A 250 -19.49 -7.96 0.54
CA ARG A 250 -20.84 -7.75 1.11
C ARG A 250 -21.11 -8.68 2.29
N ALA A 251 -20.70 -9.94 2.20
CA ALA A 251 -20.87 -10.92 3.25
C ALA A 251 -20.20 -10.52 4.59
N LEU A 252 -19.25 -9.58 4.60
CA LEU A 252 -18.69 -9.06 5.86
C LEU A 252 -19.69 -8.25 6.70
N PHE A 253 -20.79 -7.78 6.11
CA PHE A 253 -21.86 -7.05 6.80
C PHE A 253 -23.05 -7.95 7.19
N GLU A 254 -23.06 -9.20 6.73
CA GLU A 254 -24.13 -10.14 7.07
C GLU A 254 -23.88 -10.76 8.46
N PRO A 255 -24.92 -10.90 9.29
CA PRO A 255 -24.80 -11.63 10.54
C PRO A 255 -24.35 -13.07 10.29
N ARG A 256 -23.58 -13.62 11.25
CA ARG A 256 -23.17 -15.03 11.24
C ARG A 256 -24.33 -15.95 11.55
#